data_26c77d640d8339e987746c2f48c55d4a
#
_entry.id   26c77d640d8339e987746c2f48c55d4a
#
_cell.length_a   1.000
_cell.length_b   1.000
_cell.length_c   1.000
_cell.angle_alpha   90.00
_cell.angle_beta   90.00
_cell.angle_gamma   90.00
#
_symmetry.space_group_name_H-M   'P 1'
#
loop_
_entity.id
_entity.type
_entity.pdbx_description
1 polymer ?
#
loop_
_entity_poly.entity_id
_entity_poly.type
_entity_poly.pdbx_seq_one_letter_code
_entity_poly.pdbx_strand_id
1 'polypeptide(L)' 'MNNVLTSIHNIEEIVAREHKLSGGTYVKKLLIKTNDGTYEITLFGDSKKNLEIRDEEEY' A
#
# COMPACT_ATOMS: atom_id res chain seq x y z
N MET A 1 0.53 21.16 -4.35
CA MET A 1 0.57 19.73 -3.98
C MET A 1 -0.78 19.31 -3.42
N ASN A 2 -1.25 18.17 -3.87
CA ASN A 2 -2.54 17.64 -3.42
C ASN A 2 -2.35 16.54 -2.39
N ASN A 3 -3.15 16.60 -1.35
CA ASN A 3 -3.17 15.54 -0.35
C ASN A 3 -4.46 14.75 -0.49
N VAL A 4 -4.34 13.44 -0.37
CA VAL A 4 -5.50 12.56 -0.39
C VAL A 4 -5.58 11.87 0.96
N LEU A 5 -6.73 12.00 1.61
CA LEU A 5 -6.94 11.40 2.92
C LEU A 5 -8.03 10.33 2.79
N THR A 6 -7.69 9.14 3.21
CA THR A 6 -8.62 8.03 3.19
C THR A 6 -8.55 7.32 4.54
N SER A 7 -9.70 7.01 5.11
CA SER A 7 -9.75 6.29 6.37
C SER A 7 -10.45 4.96 6.19
N ILE A 8 -9.82 3.91 6.66
CA ILE A 8 -10.38 2.56 6.61
C ILE A 8 -10.40 2.04 8.05
N HIS A 9 -11.57 1.59 8.48
CA HIS A 9 -11.77 1.19 9.87
C HIS A 9 -11.94 -0.32 10.02
N ASN A 10 -11.75 -0.79 11.23
CA ASN A 10 -11.95 -2.19 11.59
C ASN A 10 -11.05 -3.13 10.81
N ILE A 11 -9.79 -2.74 10.66
CA ILE A 11 -8.81 -3.53 9.93
C ILE A 11 -8.42 -4.74 10.75
N GLU A 12 -8.45 -5.92 10.12
CA GLU A 12 -8.07 -7.18 10.74
C GLU A 12 -6.69 -7.65 10.30
N GLU A 13 -6.33 -7.35 9.06
CA GLU A 13 -5.05 -7.79 8.53
C GLU A 13 -4.64 -6.93 7.35
N ILE A 14 -3.35 -6.68 7.22
CA ILE A 14 -2.80 -6.00 6.04
C ILE A 14 -1.74 -6.91 5.43
N VAL A 15 -1.90 -7.21 4.15
CA VAL A 15 -0.95 -8.01 3.41
C VAL A 15 -0.35 -7.16 2.30
N ALA A 16 0.96 -7.13 2.19
CA ALA A 16 1.65 -6.41 1.14
C ALA A 16 2.31 -7.39 0.19
N ARG A 17 2.10 -7.20 -1.10
CA ARG A 17 2.74 -7.99 -2.15
C ARG A 17 3.48 -7.05 -3.08
N GLU A 18 4.67 -7.46 -3.49
CA GLU A 18 5.52 -6.62 -4.32
C GLU A 18 6.04 -7.41 -5.50
N HIS A 19 6.04 -6.82 -6.67
CA HIS A 19 6.66 -7.44 -7.83
C HIS A 19 7.14 -6.37 -8.80
N LYS A 20 8.04 -6.78 -9.69
CA LYS A 20 8.61 -5.91 -10.71
C LYS A 20 7.97 -6.23 -12.05
N LEU A 21 7.49 -5.22 -12.73
CA LEU A 21 6.96 -5.37 -14.08
C LEU A 21 8.08 -5.23 -15.08
N SER A 22 7.86 -5.74 -16.30
CA SER A 22 8.80 -5.50 -17.39
C SER A 22 8.85 -4.00 -17.65
N GLY A 23 10.04 -3.49 -18.00
CA GLY A 23 10.22 -2.06 -18.18
C GLY A 23 10.69 -1.32 -16.94
N GLY A 24 10.89 -2.02 -15.83
CA GLY A 24 11.50 -1.42 -14.65
C GLY A 24 10.53 -0.77 -13.67
N THR A 25 9.23 -0.90 -13.89
CA THR A 25 8.26 -0.37 -12.94
C THR A 25 8.03 -1.39 -11.82
N TYR A 26 8.01 -0.90 -10.60
CA TYR A 26 7.72 -1.73 -9.43
C TYR A 26 6.29 -1.51 -8.99
N VAL A 27 5.67 -2.57 -8.50
CA VAL A 27 4.28 -2.52 -8.05
C VAL A 27 4.20 -3.10 -6.65
N LYS A 28 3.48 -2.41 -5.80
CA LYS A 28 3.16 -2.92 -4.47
C LYS A 28 1.65 -2.92 -4.31
N LYS A 29 1.10 -4.06 -3.96
CA LYS A 29 -0.32 -4.18 -3.69
C LYS A 29 -0.54 -4.34 -2.20
N LEU A 30 -1.43 -3.54 -1.66
CA LEU A 30 -1.84 -3.64 -0.27
C LEU A 30 -3.23 -4.23 -0.23
N LEU A 31 -3.36 -5.35 0.46
CA LEU A 31 -4.66 -5.98 0.68
C LEU A 31 -5.02 -5.72 2.13
N ILE A 32 -6.07 -4.97 2.33
CA ILE A 32 -6.50 -4.56 3.66
C ILE A 32 -7.81 -5.28 3.98
N LYS A 33 -7.73 -6.22 4.90
CA LYS A 33 -8.89 -7.02 5.28
C LYS A 33 -9.59 -6.39 6.47
N THR A 34 -10.88 -6.19 6.29
CA THR A 34 -11.73 -5.63 7.35
C THR A 34 -12.90 -6.56 7.58
N ASN A 35 -13.70 -6.28 8.61
CA ASN A 35 -14.88 -7.07 8.87
C ASN A 35 -15.98 -6.87 7.81
N ASP A 36 -15.85 -5.84 6.96
CA ASP A 36 -16.82 -5.55 5.91
C ASP A 36 -16.37 -6.00 4.53
N GLY A 37 -15.13 -6.48 4.40
CA GLY A 37 -14.60 -6.90 3.11
C GLY A 37 -13.12 -6.56 2.98
N THR A 38 -12.61 -6.73 1.77
CA THR A 38 -11.19 -6.51 1.49
C THR A 38 -11.03 -5.33 0.54
N TYR A 39 -10.13 -4.41 0.89
CA TYR A 39 -9.75 -3.30 0.04
C TYR A 39 -8.41 -3.61 -0.61
N GLU A 40 -8.27 -3.24 -1.87
CA GLU A 40 -7.01 -3.42 -2.58
C GLU A 40 -6.53 -2.08 -3.09
N ILE A 41 -5.26 -1.77 -2.77
CA ILE A 41 -4.62 -0.55 -3.25
C ILE A 41 -3.39 -0.98 -4.03
N THR A 42 -3.28 -0.52 -5.28
CA THR A 42 -2.14 -0.82 -6.12
C THR A 42 -1.28 0.43 -6.26
N LEU A 43 -0.01 0.30 -5.92
CA LEU A 43 0.93 1.42 -5.93
C LEU A 43 2.03 1.14 -6.96
N PHE A 44 2.34 2.15 -7.75
CA PHE A 44 3.38 2.05 -8.78
C PHE A 44 4.52 2.99 -8.42
N GLY A 45 5.74 2.51 -8.62
CA GLY A 45 6.92 3.34 -8.36
C GLY A 45 8.06 3.00 -9.30
N ASP A 46 8.98 3.93 -9.45
CA ASP A 46 10.13 3.75 -10.34
C ASP A 46 11.24 2.92 -9.71
N SER A 47 11.21 2.74 -8.42
CA SER A 47 12.21 1.95 -7.71
C SER A 47 11.57 1.23 -6.55
N LYS A 48 12.21 0.16 -6.14
CA LYS A 48 11.77 -0.60 -4.98
C LYS A 48 11.79 0.26 -3.72
N LYS A 49 12.78 1.11 -3.61
CA LYS A 49 12.92 1.98 -2.44
C LYS A 49 11.75 2.93 -2.28
N ASN A 50 11.22 3.44 -3.40
CA ASN A 50 10.10 4.38 -3.34
C ASN A 50 8.82 3.74 -2.84
N LEU A 51 8.74 2.42 -2.86
CA LEU A 51 7.56 1.69 -2.41
C LEU A 51 7.73 1.10 -1.01
N GLU A 52 8.83 1.42 -0.33
CA GLU A 52 9.04 0.96 1.04
C GLU A 52 8.06 1.62 1.98
N ILE A 53 7.53 0.85 2.89
CA ILE A 53 6.64 1.35 3.91
C ILE A 53 7.46 1.61 5.16
N ARG A 54 7.40 2.83 5.65
CA ARG A 54 8.13 3.23 6.85
C ARG A 54 7.16 3.26 8.02
N ASP A 55 7.56 2.65 9.11
CA ASP A 55 6.79 2.72 10.35
C ASP A 55 7.32 3.88 11.17
N GLU A 56 6.46 4.85 11.42
CA GLU A 56 6.80 5.99 12.24
C GLU A 56 5.79 6.08 13.37
N GLU A 57 6.29 6.17 14.60
CA GLU A 57 5.40 6.38 15.72
C GLU A 57 5.21 7.87 15.91
N GLU A 58 3.97 8.26 16.08
CA GLU A 58 3.60 9.66 16.19
C GLU A 58 2.68 9.84 17.37
N TYR A 59 3.09 10.68 18.29
CA TYR A 59 2.33 10.95 19.51
C TYR A 59 2.18 12.44 19.76
#